data_455bdcc9646437b4dc0d5aa0edaf643c
#
_entry.id   455bdcc9646437b4dc0d5aa0edaf643c
#
_cell.length_a   1.000
_cell.length_b   1.000
_cell.length_c   1.000
_cell.angle_alpha   90.00
_cell.angle_beta   90.00
_cell.angle_gamma   90.00
#
_symmetry.space_group_name_H-M   'P 1'
#
loop_
_entity.id
_entity.type
_entity.pdbx_description
1 polymer ?
#
loop_
_entity_poly.entity_id
_entity_poly.type
_entity_poly.pdbx_seq_one_letter_code
_entity_poly.pdbx_strand_id
1 'polypeptide(L)'
;MRILHVIQELRTGGAERVVASLVRGATERGHEAAVASAPGAIADELGLHPFPLPLLERRPWRVPLGAWRVRRAIAAFRPDVVHAQNPAMALLVALATARGRRPRALVSVHGVPEADYRPAARLLRTAGLHVVACGSGVESGLAEAGLLGVETIPNAVPPAPAPYDRGELERELGLAGGQKLVVAVGRLVAVKNHALAIDALARVPGALLAIVGEGPLAGALAARAASLDLADRVVLTGLRRDARAIMGAADAVVVPSVEEGLPLVVLEALAARTPVVATSVRGIRELLTDGRDSLLVPAGDAAALAAALRRVLEDGALASRLAQAGAELAAPYTEARMVESYLDVYTRLLGR
;
A
#
# COMPACT_ATOMS: atom_id res chain seq x y z
N MET A 1 3.53 -22.88 13.99
CA MET A 1 2.95 -21.82 14.84
C MET A 1 1.54 -21.53 14.39
N ARG A 2 0.70 -21.06 15.29
CA ARG A 2 -0.65 -20.56 15.01
C ARG A 2 -0.63 -19.03 15.07
N ILE A 3 -0.94 -18.37 13.99
CA ILE A 3 -0.79 -16.91 13.83
C ILE A 3 -2.17 -16.30 13.57
N LEU A 4 -2.60 -15.35 14.40
CA LEU A 4 -3.86 -14.62 14.22
C LEU A 4 -3.57 -13.18 13.78
N HIS A 5 -3.87 -12.82 12.55
CA HIS A 5 -3.82 -11.44 12.09
C HIS A 5 -5.09 -10.69 12.48
N VAL A 6 -4.94 -9.44 12.94
CA VAL A 6 -6.06 -8.58 13.34
C VAL A 6 -5.97 -7.31 12.51
N ILE A 7 -6.90 -7.14 11.58
CA ILE A 7 -6.99 -6.00 10.67
C ILE A 7 -8.41 -5.42 10.64
N GLN A 8 -8.57 -4.15 10.30
CA GLN A 8 -9.86 -3.49 10.31
C GLN A 8 -10.85 -4.11 9.31
N GLU A 9 -10.40 -4.33 8.09
CA GLU A 9 -11.17 -4.91 6.97
C GLU A 9 -10.22 -5.59 5.99
N LEU A 10 -10.72 -6.48 5.14
CA LEU A 10 -9.97 -7.14 4.06
C LEU A 10 -10.49 -6.70 2.68
N ARG A 11 -10.62 -5.39 2.48
CA ARG A 11 -10.94 -4.80 1.17
C ARG A 11 -9.68 -4.71 0.30
N THR A 12 -9.71 -3.86 -0.73
CA THR A 12 -8.57 -3.59 -1.61
C THR A 12 -7.70 -2.48 -1.04
N GLY A 13 -6.51 -2.83 -0.54
CA GLY A 13 -5.54 -1.87 -0.01
C GLY A 13 -4.16 -2.51 0.17
N GLY A 14 -3.16 -1.68 0.47
CA GLY A 14 -1.77 -2.16 0.64
C GLY A 14 -1.60 -3.05 1.87
N ALA A 15 -2.11 -2.62 3.02
CA ALA A 15 -2.02 -3.39 4.27
C ALA A 15 -2.75 -4.74 4.16
N GLU A 16 -3.90 -4.76 3.49
CA GLU A 16 -4.70 -5.96 3.26
C GLU A 16 -3.96 -6.96 2.37
N ARG A 17 -3.27 -6.48 1.33
CA ARG A 17 -2.41 -7.32 0.48
C ARG A 17 -1.21 -7.87 1.24
N VAL A 18 -0.60 -7.09 2.13
CA VAL A 18 0.47 -7.58 3.03
C VAL A 18 -0.05 -8.71 3.93
N VAL A 19 -1.23 -8.55 4.53
CA VAL A 19 -1.85 -9.63 5.33
C VAL A 19 -2.09 -10.87 4.47
N ALA A 20 -2.59 -10.71 3.26
CA ALA A 20 -2.79 -11.81 2.32
C ALA A 20 -1.49 -12.58 2.04
N SER A 21 -0.40 -11.85 1.78
CA SER A 21 0.94 -12.43 1.55
C SER A 21 1.47 -13.15 2.79
N LEU A 22 1.29 -12.57 3.98
CA LEU A 22 1.71 -13.18 5.24
C LEU A 22 0.92 -14.46 5.56
N VAL A 23 -0.40 -14.45 5.35
CA VAL A 23 -1.25 -15.65 5.55
C VAL A 23 -0.82 -16.76 4.60
N ARG A 24 -0.74 -16.47 3.31
CA ARG A 24 -0.32 -17.44 2.28
C ARG A 24 1.08 -17.98 2.58
N GLY A 25 2.06 -17.08 2.74
CA GLY A 25 3.45 -17.47 2.94
C GLY A 25 3.71 -18.22 4.25
N ALA A 26 2.95 -17.95 5.32
CA ALA A 26 2.99 -18.73 6.55
C ALA A 26 2.39 -20.14 6.34
N THR A 27 1.26 -20.24 5.63
CA THR A 27 0.60 -21.53 5.35
C THR A 27 1.47 -22.42 4.47
N GLU A 28 2.10 -21.88 3.43
CA GLU A 28 3.05 -22.59 2.57
C GLU A 28 4.26 -23.16 3.34
N ARG A 29 4.60 -22.57 4.49
CA ARG A 29 5.68 -23.01 5.38
C ARG A 29 5.21 -23.89 6.53
N GLY A 30 3.97 -24.41 6.46
CA GLY A 30 3.41 -25.34 7.44
C GLY A 30 2.93 -24.69 8.74
N HIS A 31 2.66 -23.38 8.74
CA HIS A 31 2.04 -22.68 9.86
C HIS A 31 0.53 -22.56 9.65
N GLU A 32 -0.23 -22.46 10.74
CA GLU A 32 -1.65 -22.14 10.69
C GLU A 32 -1.83 -20.63 10.82
N ALA A 33 -2.53 -20.02 9.87
CA ALA A 33 -2.83 -18.60 9.90
C ALA A 33 -4.34 -18.36 9.82
N ALA A 34 -4.82 -17.40 10.61
CA ALA A 34 -6.21 -16.95 10.60
C ALA A 34 -6.28 -15.43 10.64
N VAL A 35 -7.42 -14.87 10.27
CA VAL A 35 -7.64 -13.42 10.28
C VAL A 35 -8.88 -13.07 11.09
N ALA A 36 -8.80 -11.99 11.85
CA ALA A 36 -9.94 -11.32 12.46
C ALA A 36 -10.11 -9.96 11.79
N SER A 37 -11.24 -9.76 11.11
CA SER A 37 -11.51 -8.53 10.33
C SER A 37 -13.01 -8.36 10.05
N ALA A 38 -13.40 -7.17 9.58
CA ALA A 38 -14.61 -7.03 8.79
C ALA A 38 -14.42 -7.75 7.43
N PRO A 39 -15.53 -8.21 6.78
CA PRO A 39 -15.46 -8.87 5.48
C PRO A 39 -14.94 -7.94 4.37
N GLY A 40 -14.43 -8.53 3.28
CA GLY A 40 -13.95 -7.78 2.12
C GLY A 40 -13.43 -8.70 1.03
N ALA A 41 -13.25 -8.16 -0.18
CA ALA A 41 -12.93 -8.90 -1.40
C ALA A 41 -11.65 -9.78 -1.30
N ILE A 42 -10.65 -9.34 -0.53
CA ILE A 42 -9.43 -10.15 -0.33
C ILE A 42 -9.70 -11.40 0.51
N ALA A 43 -10.65 -11.35 1.46
CA ALA A 43 -11.03 -12.54 2.19
C ALA A 43 -11.64 -13.61 1.26
N ASP A 44 -12.52 -13.18 0.34
CA ASP A 44 -13.15 -14.05 -0.64
C ASP A 44 -12.12 -14.63 -1.63
N GLU A 45 -11.18 -13.79 -2.11
CA GLU A 45 -10.08 -14.20 -3.00
C GLU A 45 -9.20 -15.30 -2.39
N LEU A 46 -8.95 -15.22 -1.09
CA LEU A 46 -8.10 -16.18 -0.35
C LEU A 46 -8.89 -17.36 0.20
N GLY A 47 -10.21 -17.43 0.01
CA GLY A 47 -11.05 -18.44 0.65
C GLY A 47 -11.02 -18.39 2.18
N LEU A 48 -10.74 -17.22 2.77
CA LEU A 48 -10.66 -17.06 4.20
C LEU A 48 -12.04 -16.83 4.80
N HIS A 49 -12.27 -17.42 5.97
CA HIS A 49 -13.42 -17.15 6.81
C HIS A 49 -12.98 -16.35 8.04
N PRO A 50 -12.91 -14.99 7.96
CA PRO A 50 -12.40 -14.19 9.06
C PRO A 50 -13.28 -14.28 10.30
N PHE A 51 -12.67 -14.23 11.49
CA PHE A 51 -13.38 -13.93 12.72
C PHE A 51 -13.96 -12.52 12.64
N PRO A 52 -15.29 -12.33 12.78
CA PRO A 52 -15.92 -11.05 12.47
C PRO A 52 -15.54 -9.97 13.48
N LEU A 53 -15.04 -8.84 12.98
CA LEU A 53 -14.78 -7.62 13.73
C LEU A 53 -15.72 -6.49 13.30
N PRO A 54 -16.15 -5.60 14.20
CA PRO A 54 -16.86 -4.39 13.83
C PRO A 54 -15.89 -3.38 13.22
N LEU A 55 -16.34 -2.63 12.22
CA LEU A 55 -15.63 -1.43 11.75
C LEU A 55 -15.59 -0.39 12.88
N LEU A 56 -14.40 0.06 13.29
CA LEU A 56 -14.28 1.05 14.35
C LEU A 56 -14.73 2.45 13.89
N GLU A 57 -14.42 2.85 12.64
CA GLU A 57 -14.86 4.11 11.99
C GLU A 57 -14.69 5.36 12.88
N ARG A 58 -13.60 5.43 13.66
CA ARG A 58 -13.36 6.48 14.68
C ARG A 58 -14.46 6.57 15.74
N ARG A 59 -15.19 5.48 16.01
CA ARG A 59 -16.26 5.38 17.02
C ARG A 59 -15.73 4.70 18.28
N PRO A 60 -15.29 5.45 19.31
CA PRO A 60 -14.60 4.87 20.48
C PRO A 60 -15.46 3.89 21.27
N TRP A 61 -16.78 4.03 21.24
CA TRP A 61 -17.72 3.09 21.90
C TRP A 61 -17.74 1.68 21.26
N ARG A 62 -17.19 1.51 20.05
CA ARG A 62 -17.01 0.20 19.42
C ARG A 62 -15.76 -0.54 19.91
N VAL A 63 -14.83 0.13 20.57
CA VAL A 63 -13.58 -0.45 21.08
C VAL A 63 -13.83 -1.63 22.03
N PRO A 64 -14.72 -1.54 23.05
CA PRO A 64 -15.00 -2.70 23.92
C PRO A 64 -15.55 -3.91 23.17
N LEU A 65 -16.48 -3.71 22.21
CA LEU A 65 -16.99 -4.77 21.37
C LEU A 65 -15.89 -5.36 20.48
N GLY A 66 -15.05 -4.53 19.88
CA GLY A 66 -13.89 -4.98 19.09
C GLY A 66 -12.94 -5.83 19.91
N ALA A 67 -12.55 -5.36 21.09
CA ALA A 67 -11.68 -6.11 22.01
C ALA A 67 -12.30 -7.46 22.45
N TRP A 68 -13.59 -7.47 22.74
CA TRP A 68 -14.30 -8.71 23.08
C TRP A 68 -14.32 -9.69 21.88
N ARG A 69 -14.53 -9.22 20.66
CA ARG A 69 -14.48 -10.05 19.44
C ARG A 69 -13.07 -10.61 19.21
N VAL A 70 -12.02 -9.79 19.35
CA VAL A 70 -10.62 -10.26 19.29
C VAL A 70 -10.37 -11.33 20.36
N ARG A 71 -10.83 -11.14 21.60
CA ARG A 71 -10.71 -12.13 22.67
C ARG A 71 -11.41 -13.45 22.32
N ARG A 72 -12.59 -13.40 21.70
CA ARG A 72 -13.28 -14.62 21.22
C ARG A 72 -12.51 -15.32 20.11
N ALA A 73 -11.94 -14.57 19.16
CA ALA A 73 -11.09 -15.12 18.11
C ALA A 73 -9.85 -15.81 18.71
N ILE A 74 -9.19 -15.17 19.67
CA ILE A 74 -8.06 -15.76 20.42
C ILE A 74 -8.48 -17.05 21.14
N ALA A 75 -9.62 -17.07 21.80
CA ALA A 75 -10.11 -18.25 22.51
C ALA A 75 -10.44 -19.43 21.57
N ALA A 76 -11.05 -19.13 20.43
CA ALA A 76 -11.42 -20.11 19.42
C ALA A 76 -10.21 -20.67 18.65
N PHE A 77 -9.36 -19.76 18.15
CA PHE A 77 -8.20 -20.14 17.32
C PHE A 77 -6.98 -20.58 18.16
N ARG A 78 -6.85 -20.13 19.42
CA ARG A 78 -5.71 -20.41 20.32
C ARG A 78 -4.36 -20.10 19.67
N PRO A 79 -4.13 -18.86 19.20
CA PRO A 79 -2.89 -18.51 18.52
C PRO A 79 -1.69 -18.55 19.47
N ASP A 80 -0.51 -18.84 18.91
CA ASP A 80 0.78 -18.61 19.56
C ASP A 80 1.14 -17.11 19.49
N VAL A 81 0.84 -16.48 18.34
CA VAL A 81 1.12 -15.07 18.06
C VAL A 81 -0.13 -14.36 17.53
N VAL A 82 -0.36 -13.15 18.02
CA VAL A 82 -1.37 -12.22 17.48
C VAL A 82 -0.68 -11.03 16.85
N HIS A 83 -0.99 -10.77 15.58
CA HIS A 83 -0.38 -9.71 14.79
C HIS A 83 -1.41 -8.65 14.40
N ALA A 84 -1.38 -7.49 15.07
CA ALA A 84 -2.20 -6.34 14.74
C ALA A 84 -1.63 -5.57 13.53
N GLN A 85 -2.49 -5.02 12.66
CA GLN A 85 -2.05 -4.41 11.40
C GLN A 85 -2.14 -2.87 11.37
N ASN A 86 -2.44 -2.27 12.49
CA ASN A 86 -2.40 -0.81 12.67
C ASN A 86 -2.52 -0.46 14.18
N PRO A 87 -2.25 0.82 14.57
CA PRO A 87 -2.33 1.23 15.97
C PRO A 87 -3.69 0.99 16.64
N ALA A 88 -4.81 1.15 15.92
CA ALA A 88 -6.13 0.90 16.49
C ALA A 88 -6.36 -0.58 16.80
N MET A 89 -5.89 -1.49 15.92
CA MET A 89 -5.94 -2.93 16.15
C MET A 89 -4.99 -3.36 17.29
N ALA A 90 -3.83 -2.69 17.44
CA ALA A 90 -2.94 -2.90 18.58
C ALA A 90 -3.66 -2.66 19.93
N LEU A 91 -4.46 -1.60 20.03
CA LEU A 91 -5.27 -1.34 21.21
C LEU A 91 -6.26 -2.48 21.49
N LEU A 92 -6.98 -2.95 20.46
CA LEU A 92 -7.91 -4.08 20.62
C LEU A 92 -7.21 -5.34 21.12
N VAL A 93 -6.04 -5.66 20.56
CA VAL A 93 -5.24 -6.82 20.95
C VAL A 93 -4.75 -6.66 22.39
N ALA A 94 -4.22 -5.50 22.77
CA ALA A 94 -3.76 -5.22 24.13
C ALA A 94 -4.91 -5.40 25.16
N LEU A 95 -6.09 -4.85 24.88
CA LEU A 95 -7.27 -5.01 25.73
C LEU A 95 -7.76 -6.48 25.79
N ALA A 96 -7.75 -7.18 24.65
CA ALA A 96 -8.18 -8.57 24.57
C ALA A 96 -7.25 -9.52 25.35
N THR A 97 -5.95 -9.20 25.42
CA THR A 97 -4.90 -9.99 26.07
C THR A 97 -4.55 -9.54 27.50
N ALA A 98 -5.19 -8.47 28.01
CA ALA A 98 -4.91 -7.93 29.35
C ALA A 98 -5.11 -8.93 30.48
N ARG A 99 -6.02 -9.90 30.29
CA ARG A 99 -6.37 -10.93 31.31
C ARG A 99 -6.37 -12.32 30.69
N GLY A 100 -5.81 -13.30 31.42
CA GLY A 100 -5.79 -14.70 31.01
C GLY A 100 -4.51 -15.12 30.27
N ARG A 101 -4.57 -16.22 29.49
CA ARG A 101 -3.46 -16.70 28.66
C ARG A 101 -3.12 -15.65 27.62
N ARG A 102 -1.88 -15.19 27.63
CA ARG A 102 -1.40 -14.13 26.74
C ARG A 102 -0.60 -14.74 25.59
N PRO A 103 -1.14 -14.85 24.37
CA PRO A 103 -0.32 -15.07 23.20
C PRO A 103 0.68 -13.93 23.06
N ARG A 104 1.82 -14.18 22.43
CA ARG A 104 2.73 -13.09 22.07
C ARG A 104 2.06 -12.20 21.06
N ALA A 105 2.33 -10.91 21.12
CA ALA A 105 1.66 -9.98 20.24
C ALA A 105 2.61 -8.90 19.70
N LEU A 106 2.38 -8.52 18.44
CA LEU A 106 3.07 -7.43 17.77
C LEU A 106 2.08 -6.60 16.95
N VAL A 107 2.56 -5.47 16.47
CA VAL A 107 1.79 -4.60 15.57
C VAL A 107 2.66 -4.15 14.40
N SER A 108 2.13 -4.26 13.18
CA SER A 108 2.68 -3.58 12.00
C SER A 108 1.97 -2.26 11.78
N VAL A 109 2.76 -1.23 11.44
CA VAL A 109 2.28 0.10 11.07
C VAL A 109 2.57 0.31 9.59
N HIS A 110 1.49 0.31 8.76
CA HIS A 110 1.60 0.37 7.29
C HIS A 110 1.55 1.80 6.72
N GLY A 111 1.30 2.77 7.54
CA GLY A 111 1.25 4.19 7.22
C GLY A 111 0.40 4.92 8.23
N VAL A 112 0.82 6.13 8.55
CA VAL A 112 0.14 7.02 9.49
C VAL A 112 0.15 8.40 8.85
N PRO A 113 -0.99 9.12 8.81
CA PRO A 113 -0.99 10.53 8.42
C PRO A 113 0.02 11.32 9.26
N GLU A 114 0.68 12.30 8.62
CA GLU A 114 1.75 13.08 9.28
C GLU A 114 1.28 13.67 10.63
N ALA A 115 0.05 14.17 10.66
CA ALA A 115 -0.54 14.73 11.88
C ALA A 115 -0.83 13.69 12.98
N ASP A 116 -0.93 12.41 12.60
CA ASP A 116 -1.37 11.33 13.49
C ASP A 116 -0.20 10.53 14.10
N TYR A 117 1.08 10.84 13.76
CA TYR A 117 2.23 10.10 14.32
C TYR A 117 2.31 10.20 15.84
N ARG A 118 2.11 11.39 16.43
CA ARG A 118 2.14 11.56 17.89
C ARG A 118 1.01 10.81 18.61
N PRO A 119 -0.28 10.89 18.19
CA PRO A 119 -1.34 10.06 18.73
C PRO A 119 -1.07 8.56 18.56
N ALA A 120 -0.60 8.12 17.38
CA ALA A 120 -0.25 6.73 17.12
C ALA A 120 0.86 6.23 18.05
N ALA A 121 1.95 6.98 18.21
CA ALA A 121 3.05 6.62 19.10
C ALA A 121 2.60 6.51 20.57
N ARG A 122 1.71 7.39 21.04
CA ARG A 122 1.12 7.28 22.39
C ARG A 122 0.30 6.01 22.53
N LEU A 123 -0.53 5.69 21.52
CA LEU A 123 -1.38 4.51 21.52
C LEU A 123 -0.54 3.23 21.52
N LEU A 124 0.49 3.16 20.70
CA LEU A 124 1.41 2.02 20.60
C LEU A 124 2.18 1.79 21.91
N ARG A 125 2.67 2.87 22.55
CA ARG A 125 3.29 2.77 23.90
C ARG A 125 2.31 2.21 24.93
N THR A 126 1.06 2.69 24.92
CA THR A 126 0.02 2.20 25.84
C THR A 126 -0.32 0.74 25.58
N ALA A 127 -0.35 0.33 24.32
CA ALA A 127 -0.59 -1.07 23.93
C ALA A 127 0.56 -2.01 24.37
N GLY A 128 1.80 -1.51 24.44
CA GLY A 128 2.95 -2.27 24.93
C GLY A 128 3.32 -3.49 24.09
N LEU A 129 3.01 -3.44 22.78
CA LEU A 129 3.31 -4.50 21.84
C LEU A 129 4.65 -4.25 21.16
N HIS A 130 5.28 -5.30 20.63
CA HIS A 130 6.41 -5.16 19.72
C HIS A 130 5.95 -4.44 18.45
N VAL A 131 6.64 -3.37 18.05
CA VAL A 131 6.22 -2.52 16.92
C VAL A 131 7.12 -2.75 15.72
N VAL A 132 6.50 -3.02 14.58
CA VAL A 132 7.16 -3.15 13.28
C VAL A 132 6.66 -2.05 12.35
N ALA A 133 7.56 -1.32 11.72
CA ALA A 133 7.27 -0.36 10.66
C ALA A 133 7.39 -1.03 9.30
N CYS A 134 6.50 -0.68 8.37
CA CYS A 134 6.53 -1.22 7.00
C CYS A 134 7.62 -0.61 6.11
N GLY A 135 8.39 0.32 6.63
CA GLY A 135 9.47 1.02 5.91
C GLY A 135 10.08 2.13 6.76
N SER A 136 11.23 2.64 6.31
CA SER A 136 12.00 3.69 7.01
C SER A 136 11.20 4.96 7.28
N GLY A 137 10.32 5.35 6.36
CA GLY A 137 9.48 6.53 6.53
C GLY A 137 8.49 6.43 7.70
N VAL A 138 7.98 5.23 7.95
CA VAL A 138 7.11 5.00 9.12
C VAL A 138 7.94 4.92 10.41
N GLU A 139 9.10 4.27 10.35
CA GLU A 139 10.03 4.18 11.47
C GLU A 139 10.47 5.58 11.93
N SER A 140 10.97 6.40 11.00
CA SER A 140 11.43 7.77 11.30
C SER A 140 10.31 8.63 11.87
N GLY A 141 9.10 8.58 11.30
CA GLY A 141 7.95 9.31 11.81
C GLY A 141 7.53 8.89 13.23
N LEU A 142 7.61 7.60 13.55
CA LEU A 142 7.37 7.10 14.91
C LEU A 142 8.48 7.50 15.87
N ALA A 143 9.74 7.49 15.43
CA ALA A 143 10.89 7.91 16.22
C ALA A 143 10.82 9.41 16.56
N GLU A 144 10.50 10.28 15.58
CA GLU A 144 10.26 11.71 15.77
C GLU A 144 9.08 11.97 16.74
N ALA A 145 8.08 11.07 16.77
CA ALA A 145 6.98 11.08 17.72
C ALA A 145 7.35 10.51 19.10
N GLY A 146 8.61 10.13 19.32
CA GLY A 146 9.14 9.65 20.60
C GLY A 146 8.91 8.14 20.84
N LEU A 147 8.64 7.34 19.82
CA LEU A 147 8.57 5.88 19.91
C LEU A 147 9.84 5.27 19.31
N LEU A 148 10.77 4.87 20.19
CA LEU A 148 12.04 4.24 19.83
C LEU A 148 11.94 2.72 19.89
N GLY A 149 12.91 2.01 19.27
CA GLY A 149 12.97 0.56 19.27
C GLY A 149 11.95 -0.09 18.33
N VAL A 150 11.52 0.63 17.31
CA VAL A 150 10.68 0.12 16.23
C VAL A 150 11.58 -0.70 15.29
N GLU A 151 11.17 -1.93 14.99
CA GLU A 151 11.83 -2.78 14.00
C GLU A 151 11.26 -2.46 12.62
N THR A 152 12.09 -2.43 11.57
CA THR A 152 11.61 -2.20 10.20
C THR A 152 11.62 -3.48 9.40
N ILE A 153 10.44 -3.90 8.92
CA ILE A 153 10.28 -4.95 7.92
C ILE A 153 9.55 -4.32 6.72
N PRO A 154 10.26 -4.07 5.63
CA PRO A 154 9.66 -3.42 4.47
C PRO A 154 8.50 -4.25 3.89
N ASN A 155 7.44 -3.56 3.48
CA ASN A 155 6.44 -4.17 2.62
C ASN A 155 7.08 -4.70 1.34
N ALA A 156 6.47 -5.71 0.76
CA ALA A 156 6.98 -6.39 -0.41
C ALA A 156 5.87 -6.63 -1.44
N VAL A 157 6.29 -6.95 -2.64
CA VAL A 157 5.40 -7.23 -3.77
C VAL A 157 5.72 -8.60 -4.36
N PRO A 158 4.71 -9.31 -4.90
CA PRO A 158 4.98 -10.53 -5.67
C PRO A 158 5.74 -10.19 -6.95
N PRO A 159 6.40 -11.18 -7.60
CA PRO A 159 7.08 -10.98 -8.88
C PRO A 159 6.16 -10.26 -9.88
N ALA A 160 6.72 -9.36 -10.70
CA ALA A 160 5.95 -8.68 -11.71
C ALA A 160 5.33 -9.71 -12.68
N PRO A 161 4.03 -9.62 -12.99
CA PRO A 161 3.45 -10.45 -14.05
C PRO A 161 4.01 -10.04 -15.41
N ALA A 162 3.76 -10.83 -16.45
CA ALA A 162 3.97 -10.39 -17.81
C ALA A 162 3.21 -9.07 -18.05
N PRO A 163 3.80 -8.10 -18.78
CA PRO A 163 3.09 -6.90 -19.18
C PRO A 163 1.81 -7.24 -19.94
N TYR A 164 0.79 -6.40 -19.81
CA TYR A 164 -0.42 -6.50 -20.63
C TYR A 164 -0.05 -6.34 -22.11
N ASP A 165 -0.76 -7.02 -23.02
CA ASP A 165 -0.54 -6.77 -24.45
C ASP A 165 -0.83 -5.30 -24.77
N ARG A 166 0.18 -4.61 -25.28
CA ARG A 166 0.09 -3.17 -25.51
C ARG A 166 -0.97 -2.80 -26.54
N GLY A 167 -1.10 -3.57 -27.62
CA GLY A 167 -2.08 -3.31 -28.68
C GLY A 167 -3.52 -3.59 -28.21
N GLU A 168 -3.72 -4.59 -27.35
CA GLU A 168 -5.00 -4.84 -26.71
C GLU A 168 -5.38 -3.72 -25.74
N LEU A 169 -4.44 -3.30 -24.91
CA LEU A 169 -4.64 -2.21 -23.95
C LEU A 169 -4.93 -0.87 -24.65
N GLU A 170 -4.26 -0.58 -25.76
CA GLU A 170 -4.51 0.61 -26.58
C GLU A 170 -5.94 0.63 -27.10
N ARG A 171 -6.42 -0.49 -27.62
CA ARG A 171 -7.81 -0.62 -28.10
C ARG A 171 -8.83 -0.49 -26.97
N GLU A 172 -8.55 -1.12 -25.84
CA GLU A 172 -9.41 -1.09 -24.64
C GLU A 172 -9.54 0.31 -24.07
N LEU A 173 -8.42 1.04 -23.96
CA LEU A 173 -8.38 2.38 -23.37
C LEU A 173 -8.67 3.49 -24.40
N GLY A 174 -8.81 3.15 -25.69
CA GLY A 174 -9.04 4.13 -26.75
C GLY A 174 -7.81 5.02 -27.05
N LEU A 175 -6.57 4.49 -26.87
CA LEU A 175 -5.37 5.23 -27.22
C LEU A 175 -5.28 5.40 -28.74
N ALA A 176 -5.00 6.63 -29.17
CA ALA A 176 -4.64 6.91 -30.57
C ALA A 176 -3.21 6.41 -30.86
N GLY A 177 -2.93 6.01 -32.10
CA GLY A 177 -1.59 5.54 -32.50
C GLY A 177 -0.49 6.53 -32.14
N GLY A 178 0.56 6.06 -31.46
CA GLY A 178 1.69 6.88 -30.99
C GLY A 178 1.44 7.66 -29.70
N GLN A 179 0.26 7.60 -29.12
CA GLN A 179 -0.04 8.23 -27.84
C GLN A 179 0.67 7.51 -26.68
N LYS A 180 1.19 8.28 -25.73
CA LYS A 180 1.86 7.76 -24.54
C LYS A 180 0.85 7.38 -23.45
N LEU A 181 1.07 6.25 -22.77
CA LEU A 181 0.23 5.79 -21.67
C LEU A 181 0.87 6.11 -20.32
N VAL A 182 0.23 6.94 -19.54
CA VAL A 182 0.55 7.19 -18.13
C VAL A 182 -0.49 6.46 -17.28
N VAL A 183 -0.03 5.73 -16.25
CA VAL A 183 -0.92 4.96 -15.37
C VAL A 183 -0.80 5.46 -13.93
N ALA A 184 -1.94 5.67 -13.28
CA ALA A 184 -2.03 5.92 -11.85
C ALA A 184 -2.86 4.80 -11.21
N VAL A 185 -2.34 4.14 -10.18
CA VAL A 185 -3.05 3.03 -9.50
C VAL A 185 -3.28 3.37 -8.04
N GLY A 186 -4.52 3.23 -7.59
CA GLY A 186 -4.85 3.42 -6.18
C GLY A 186 -6.32 3.71 -5.93
N ARG A 187 -6.72 3.67 -4.66
CA ARG A 187 -8.08 4.07 -4.27
C ARG A 187 -8.36 5.51 -4.66
N LEU A 188 -9.56 5.81 -5.13
CA LEU A 188 -9.97 7.17 -5.51
C LEU A 188 -10.40 7.96 -4.25
N VAL A 189 -9.41 8.31 -3.43
CA VAL A 189 -9.54 9.05 -2.16
C VAL A 189 -8.56 10.23 -2.13
N ALA A 190 -8.82 11.22 -1.28
CA ALA A 190 -8.05 12.47 -1.22
C ALA A 190 -6.53 12.26 -1.06
N VAL A 191 -6.10 11.31 -0.23
CA VAL A 191 -4.69 11.05 0.03
C VAL A 191 -3.91 10.59 -1.21
N LYS A 192 -4.57 9.92 -2.17
CA LYS A 192 -3.94 9.48 -3.44
C LYS A 192 -3.88 10.58 -4.50
N ASN A 193 -4.67 11.62 -4.35
CA ASN A 193 -4.60 12.88 -5.10
C ASN A 193 -4.52 12.72 -6.64
N HIS A 194 -5.32 11.80 -7.20
CA HIS A 194 -5.37 11.59 -8.65
C HIS A 194 -5.75 12.86 -9.43
N ALA A 195 -6.40 13.84 -8.77
CA ALA A 195 -6.68 15.15 -9.35
C ALA A 195 -5.41 15.88 -9.80
N LEU A 196 -4.30 15.78 -9.03
CA LEU A 196 -3.02 16.36 -9.40
C LEU A 196 -2.47 15.75 -10.70
N ALA A 197 -2.66 14.45 -10.91
CA ALA A 197 -2.24 13.79 -12.17
C ALA A 197 -3.07 14.28 -13.35
N ILE A 198 -4.38 14.50 -13.17
CA ILE A 198 -5.26 15.10 -14.20
C ILE A 198 -4.81 16.54 -14.52
N ASP A 199 -4.52 17.35 -13.50
CA ASP A 199 -4.04 18.72 -13.68
C ASP A 199 -2.69 18.80 -14.42
N ALA A 200 -1.79 17.85 -14.12
CA ALA A 200 -0.52 17.72 -14.82
C ALA A 200 -0.72 17.30 -16.27
N LEU A 201 -1.65 16.37 -16.57
CA LEU A 201 -1.92 15.87 -17.91
C LEU A 201 -2.34 16.99 -18.88
N ALA A 202 -3.00 18.04 -18.38
CA ALA A 202 -3.37 19.21 -19.19
C ALA A 202 -2.14 19.88 -19.86
N ARG A 203 -0.93 19.67 -19.29
CA ARG A 203 0.34 20.21 -19.77
C ARG A 203 1.24 19.16 -20.44
N VAL A 204 0.72 17.95 -20.68
CA VAL A 204 1.44 16.83 -21.30
C VAL A 204 0.67 16.42 -22.56
N PRO A 205 0.89 17.09 -23.70
CA PRO A 205 0.22 16.72 -24.96
C PRO A 205 0.64 15.31 -25.40
N GLY A 206 -0.24 14.63 -26.13
CA GLY A 206 0.06 13.30 -26.68
C GLY A 206 0.12 12.16 -25.65
N ALA A 207 -0.33 12.40 -24.41
CA ALA A 207 -0.45 11.34 -23.40
C ALA A 207 -1.91 11.10 -23.01
N LEU A 208 -2.23 9.85 -22.67
CA LEU A 208 -3.46 9.41 -22.02
C LEU A 208 -3.14 9.00 -20.59
N LEU A 209 -3.99 9.34 -19.64
CA LEU A 209 -3.91 8.92 -18.23
C LEU A 209 -4.98 7.88 -17.95
N ALA A 210 -4.55 6.65 -17.65
CA ALA A 210 -5.42 5.62 -17.10
C ALA A 210 -5.34 5.62 -15.56
N ILE A 211 -6.46 5.84 -14.89
CA ILE A 211 -6.56 5.80 -13.43
C ILE A 211 -7.25 4.48 -13.05
N VAL A 212 -6.48 3.59 -12.44
CA VAL A 212 -6.90 2.24 -12.07
C VAL A 212 -7.25 2.20 -10.59
N GLY A 213 -8.51 2.02 -10.28
CA GLY A 213 -8.99 1.93 -8.90
C GLY A 213 -10.42 2.42 -8.72
N GLU A 214 -10.93 2.25 -7.53
CA GLU A 214 -12.27 2.66 -7.11
C GLU A 214 -12.22 3.57 -5.90
N GLY A 215 -13.26 4.33 -5.71
CA GLY A 215 -13.43 5.17 -4.52
C GLY A 215 -14.45 6.30 -4.69
N PRO A 216 -14.74 7.00 -3.59
CA PRO A 216 -15.80 8.02 -3.56
C PRO A 216 -15.53 9.23 -4.47
N LEU A 217 -14.28 9.43 -4.92
CA LEU A 217 -13.93 10.58 -5.76
C LEU A 217 -14.06 10.32 -7.27
N ALA A 218 -14.53 9.14 -7.72
CA ALA A 218 -14.65 8.82 -9.15
C ALA A 218 -15.38 9.90 -9.95
N GLY A 219 -16.59 10.31 -9.50
CA GLY A 219 -17.36 11.35 -10.16
C GLY A 219 -16.68 12.73 -10.17
N ALA A 220 -16.00 13.08 -9.08
CA ALA A 220 -15.26 14.34 -8.99
C ALA A 220 -14.04 14.37 -9.94
N LEU A 221 -13.35 13.23 -10.10
CA LEU A 221 -12.22 13.10 -11.03
C LEU A 221 -12.67 13.17 -12.49
N ALA A 222 -13.79 12.52 -12.84
CA ALA A 222 -14.39 12.62 -14.16
C ALA A 222 -14.81 14.08 -14.49
N ALA A 223 -15.48 14.74 -13.54
CA ALA A 223 -15.85 16.15 -13.70
C ALA A 223 -14.61 17.07 -13.84
N ARG A 224 -13.52 16.76 -13.08
CA ARG A 224 -12.24 17.51 -13.22
C ARG A 224 -11.65 17.34 -14.61
N ALA A 225 -11.59 16.11 -15.13
CA ALA A 225 -11.11 15.86 -16.50
C ALA A 225 -11.93 16.64 -17.54
N ALA A 226 -13.26 16.58 -17.44
CA ALA A 226 -14.15 17.31 -18.35
C ALA A 226 -13.95 18.84 -18.26
N SER A 227 -13.76 19.40 -17.07
CA SER A 227 -13.54 20.85 -16.88
C SER A 227 -12.23 21.37 -17.46
N LEU A 228 -11.31 20.46 -17.82
CA LEU A 228 -10.01 20.76 -18.42
C LEU A 228 -9.94 20.30 -19.90
N ASP A 229 -11.06 19.94 -20.51
CA ASP A 229 -11.14 19.39 -21.87
C ASP A 229 -10.28 18.13 -22.06
N LEU A 230 -10.20 17.28 -21.03
CA LEU A 230 -9.40 16.03 -21.01
C LEU A 230 -10.27 14.76 -20.96
N ALA A 231 -11.58 14.87 -21.21
CA ALA A 231 -12.48 13.71 -21.11
C ALA A 231 -12.03 12.54 -22.00
N ASP A 232 -11.48 12.80 -23.17
CA ASP A 232 -10.97 11.79 -24.11
C ASP A 232 -9.56 11.30 -23.78
N ARG A 233 -8.90 11.88 -22.78
CA ARG A 233 -7.51 11.59 -22.40
C ARG A 233 -7.35 11.08 -20.97
N VAL A 234 -8.44 11.01 -20.22
CA VAL A 234 -8.48 10.46 -18.84
C VAL A 234 -9.47 9.31 -18.79
N VAL A 235 -8.97 8.10 -18.55
CA VAL A 235 -9.79 6.90 -18.44
C VAL A 235 -9.82 6.42 -16.99
N LEU A 236 -10.99 6.43 -16.37
CA LEU A 236 -11.22 5.80 -15.07
C LEU A 236 -11.63 4.34 -15.31
N THR A 237 -10.71 3.41 -15.15
CA THR A 237 -10.93 1.99 -15.49
C THR A 237 -11.73 1.22 -14.45
N GLY A 238 -11.96 1.80 -13.27
CA GLY A 238 -12.46 1.06 -12.12
C GLY A 238 -11.40 0.14 -11.51
N LEU A 239 -11.85 -0.80 -10.68
CA LEU A 239 -10.96 -1.80 -10.07
C LEU A 239 -10.52 -2.82 -11.11
N ARG A 240 -9.20 -3.04 -11.23
CA ARG A 240 -8.60 -4.01 -12.14
C ARG A 240 -7.74 -5.00 -11.35
N ARG A 241 -7.93 -6.30 -11.58
CA ARG A 241 -7.07 -7.36 -11.01
C ARG A 241 -5.71 -7.44 -11.68
N ASP A 242 -5.62 -7.01 -12.92
CA ASP A 242 -4.45 -6.99 -13.80
C ASP A 242 -3.71 -5.63 -13.79
N ALA A 243 -4.00 -4.76 -12.82
CA ALA A 243 -3.38 -3.43 -12.67
C ALA A 243 -1.84 -3.47 -12.78
N ARG A 244 -1.21 -4.53 -12.25
CA ARG A 244 0.25 -4.71 -12.31
C ARG A 244 0.75 -5.01 -13.72
N ALA A 245 -0.01 -5.78 -14.50
CA ALA A 245 0.30 -6.03 -15.91
C ALA A 245 0.09 -4.75 -16.75
N ILE A 246 -0.94 -3.97 -16.44
CA ILE A 246 -1.20 -2.66 -17.07
C ILE A 246 -0.04 -1.69 -16.77
N MET A 247 0.44 -1.63 -15.52
CA MET A 247 1.63 -0.82 -15.19
C MET A 247 2.85 -1.23 -16.01
N GLY A 248 3.07 -2.55 -16.20
CA GLY A 248 4.18 -3.07 -17.02
C GLY A 248 4.10 -2.71 -18.51
N ALA A 249 2.90 -2.39 -19.02
CA ALA A 249 2.69 -1.93 -20.39
C ALA A 249 2.67 -0.40 -20.54
N ALA A 250 2.77 0.35 -19.45
CA ALA A 250 2.74 1.81 -19.47
C ALA A 250 4.09 2.43 -19.83
N ASP A 251 4.06 3.65 -20.39
CA ASP A 251 5.27 4.48 -20.62
C ASP A 251 5.75 5.13 -19.31
N ALA A 252 4.86 5.38 -18.34
CA ALA A 252 5.20 5.86 -17.01
C ALA A 252 4.08 5.53 -16.01
N VAL A 253 4.46 5.34 -14.74
CA VAL A 253 3.54 5.31 -13.61
C VAL A 253 3.66 6.61 -12.83
N VAL A 254 2.52 7.25 -12.54
CA VAL A 254 2.46 8.47 -11.74
C VAL A 254 1.86 8.19 -10.37
N VAL A 255 2.53 8.67 -9.31
CA VAL A 255 2.10 8.52 -7.91
C VAL A 255 2.00 9.90 -7.27
N PRO A 256 0.84 10.60 -7.39
CA PRO A 256 0.67 11.99 -6.99
C PRO A 256 0.22 12.16 -5.53
N SER A 257 0.45 11.15 -4.70
CA SER A 257 -0.03 11.06 -3.31
C SER A 257 0.43 12.21 -2.44
N VAL A 258 -0.37 12.59 -1.46
CA VAL A 258 -0.02 13.59 -0.43
C VAL A 258 0.63 12.96 0.81
N GLU A 259 0.43 11.67 1.01
CA GLU A 259 1.01 10.88 2.11
C GLU A 259 1.17 9.43 1.71
N GLU A 260 2.29 8.81 2.07
CA GLU A 260 2.56 7.38 1.90
C GLU A 260 3.42 6.85 3.06
N GLY A 261 3.19 5.58 3.43
CA GLY A 261 4.08 4.85 4.33
C GLY A 261 5.22 4.18 3.56
N LEU A 262 4.94 3.05 2.93
CA LEU A 262 5.74 2.43 1.89
C LEU A 262 4.76 1.98 0.79
N PRO A 263 4.62 2.75 -0.30
CA PRO A 263 3.58 2.50 -1.29
C PRO A 263 3.88 1.26 -2.15
N LEU A 264 3.04 0.22 -2.05
CA LEU A 264 3.20 -1.00 -2.86
C LEU A 264 3.17 -0.69 -4.36
N VAL A 265 2.33 0.27 -4.79
CA VAL A 265 2.22 0.66 -6.19
C VAL A 265 3.55 1.14 -6.77
N VAL A 266 4.39 1.81 -5.97
CA VAL A 266 5.75 2.20 -6.39
C VAL A 266 6.61 0.96 -6.59
N LEU A 267 6.66 0.07 -5.60
CA LEU A 267 7.44 -1.19 -5.70
C LEU A 267 6.94 -2.05 -6.87
N GLU A 268 5.63 -2.11 -7.11
CA GLU A 268 5.03 -2.84 -8.23
C GLU A 268 5.44 -2.26 -9.58
N ALA A 269 5.44 -0.93 -9.74
CA ALA A 269 5.87 -0.26 -10.95
C ALA A 269 7.37 -0.45 -11.22
N LEU A 270 8.20 -0.31 -10.18
CA LEU A 270 9.65 -0.53 -10.27
C LEU A 270 9.97 -1.99 -10.64
N ALA A 271 9.29 -2.95 -10.02
CA ALA A 271 9.45 -4.37 -10.33
C ALA A 271 9.00 -4.70 -11.77
N ALA A 272 8.02 -3.98 -12.30
CA ALA A 272 7.57 -4.09 -13.68
C ALA A 272 8.48 -3.34 -14.68
N ARG A 273 9.58 -2.73 -14.20
CA ARG A 273 10.51 -1.92 -15.00
C ARG A 273 9.84 -0.73 -15.68
N THR A 274 8.85 -0.14 -15.05
CA THR A 274 8.16 1.06 -15.56
C THR A 274 8.68 2.28 -14.83
N PRO A 275 9.08 3.35 -15.54
CA PRO A 275 9.54 4.59 -14.93
C PRO A 275 8.48 5.18 -14.00
N VAL A 276 8.91 5.64 -12.81
CA VAL A 276 8.03 6.24 -11.81
C VAL A 276 8.27 7.74 -11.72
N VAL A 277 7.17 8.51 -11.78
CA VAL A 277 7.15 9.93 -11.44
C VAL A 277 6.25 10.10 -10.22
N ALA A 278 6.78 10.62 -9.12
CA ALA A 278 6.05 10.64 -7.85
C ALA A 278 6.23 11.96 -7.09
N THR A 279 5.29 12.25 -6.21
CA THR A 279 5.44 13.34 -5.25
C THR A 279 6.42 12.97 -4.14
N SER A 280 7.27 13.92 -3.74
CA SER A 280 8.31 13.75 -2.71
C SER A 280 7.72 13.82 -1.30
N VAL A 281 6.83 12.87 -0.97
CA VAL A 281 6.30 12.70 0.39
C VAL A 281 7.16 11.71 1.19
N ARG A 282 7.05 11.69 2.53
CA ARG A 282 7.95 10.96 3.45
C ARG A 282 8.26 9.54 2.95
N GLY A 283 7.29 8.65 2.86
CA GLY A 283 7.54 7.25 2.49
C GLY A 283 8.06 7.05 1.07
N ILE A 284 7.85 8.01 0.17
CA ILE A 284 8.37 7.98 -1.20
C ILE A 284 9.82 8.45 -1.22
N ARG A 285 10.14 9.63 -0.65
CA ARG A 285 11.51 10.17 -0.66
C ARG A 285 12.52 9.38 0.17
N GLU A 286 12.05 8.53 1.07
CA GLU A 286 12.91 7.64 1.84
C GLU A 286 13.16 6.30 1.14
N LEU A 287 12.34 5.97 0.16
CA LEU A 287 12.50 4.81 -0.71
C LEU A 287 13.27 5.17 -1.99
N LEU A 288 12.93 6.30 -2.62
CA LEU A 288 13.36 6.68 -3.96
C LEU A 288 14.38 7.83 -3.92
N THR A 289 15.26 7.84 -4.92
CA THR A 289 16.23 8.91 -5.16
C THR A 289 15.93 9.61 -6.49
N ASP A 290 15.66 10.92 -6.42
CA ASP A 290 15.37 11.73 -7.60
C ASP A 290 16.49 11.68 -8.64
N GLY A 291 16.12 11.52 -9.91
CA GLY A 291 17.02 11.46 -11.06
C GLY A 291 17.83 10.15 -11.19
N ARG A 292 17.78 9.26 -10.19
CA ARG A 292 18.47 7.97 -10.19
C ARG A 292 17.52 6.83 -10.57
N ASP A 293 16.49 6.58 -9.78
CA ASP A 293 15.55 5.46 -9.89
C ASP A 293 14.09 5.92 -10.15
N SER A 294 13.86 7.22 -10.07
CA SER A 294 12.57 7.87 -10.27
C SER A 294 12.75 9.36 -10.58
N LEU A 295 11.67 10.06 -10.89
CA LEU A 295 11.61 11.52 -10.80
C LEU A 295 10.68 11.92 -9.67
N LEU A 296 11.19 12.76 -8.76
CA LEU A 296 10.44 13.24 -7.59
C LEU A 296 10.12 14.73 -7.75
N VAL A 297 8.88 15.09 -7.43
CA VAL A 297 8.40 16.46 -7.52
C VAL A 297 7.76 16.92 -6.20
N PRO A 298 7.69 18.23 -5.91
CA PRO A 298 6.99 18.72 -4.74
C PRO A 298 5.53 18.27 -4.71
N ALA A 299 5.01 17.93 -3.53
CA ALA A 299 3.60 17.57 -3.36
C ALA A 299 2.70 18.75 -3.73
N GLY A 300 1.65 18.51 -4.53
CA GLY A 300 0.69 19.53 -4.95
C GLY A 300 1.14 20.38 -6.15
N ASP A 301 2.35 20.19 -6.68
CA ASP A 301 2.87 20.94 -7.83
C ASP A 301 2.56 20.22 -9.16
N ALA A 302 1.43 20.58 -9.79
CA ALA A 302 1.03 20.03 -11.08
C ALA A 302 1.97 20.43 -12.23
N ALA A 303 2.62 21.59 -12.15
CA ALA A 303 3.54 22.04 -13.19
C ALA A 303 4.84 21.23 -13.15
N ALA A 304 5.41 21.01 -11.96
CA ALA A 304 6.57 20.16 -11.79
C ALA A 304 6.26 18.71 -12.18
N LEU A 305 5.07 18.18 -11.82
CA LEU A 305 4.65 16.84 -12.20
C LEU A 305 4.53 16.68 -13.71
N ALA A 306 3.95 17.67 -14.40
CA ALA A 306 3.86 17.69 -15.87
C ALA A 306 5.26 17.76 -16.53
N ALA A 307 6.17 18.57 -16.00
CA ALA A 307 7.53 18.69 -16.53
C ALA A 307 8.29 17.35 -16.37
N ALA A 308 8.17 16.69 -15.22
CA ALA A 308 8.78 15.39 -14.98
C ALA A 308 8.18 14.29 -15.89
N LEU A 309 6.86 14.26 -16.06
CA LEU A 309 6.20 13.34 -16.99
C LEU A 309 6.70 13.54 -18.43
N ARG A 310 6.74 14.78 -18.93
CA ARG A 310 7.25 15.05 -20.28
C ARG A 310 8.68 14.55 -20.46
N ARG A 311 9.56 14.85 -19.51
CA ARG A 311 10.96 14.37 -19.54
C ARG A 311 11.05 12.84 -19.71
N VAL A 312 10.27 12.09 -18.93
CA VAL A 312 10.27 10.63 -19.02
C VAL A 312 9.67 10.13 -20.35
N LEU A 313 8.61 10.78 -20.84
CA LEU A 313 7.89 10.36 -22.05
C LEU A 313 8.64 10.72 -23.34
N GLU A 314 9.45 11.79 -23.34
CA GLU A 314 10.18 12.31 -24.48
C GLU A 314 11.63 11.81 -24.56
N ASP A 315 12.25 11.48 -23.40
CA ASP A 315 13.63 10.97 -23.31
C ASP A 315 13.65 9.48 -22.97
N GLY A 316 13.70 8.64 -24.01
CA GLY A 316 13.74 7.18 -23.86
C GLY A 316 15.00 6.67 -23.15
N ALA A 317 16.13 7.39 -23.22
CA ALA A 317 17.35 7.04 -22.52
C ALA A 317 17.19 7.27 -21.00
N LEU A 318 16.60 8.40 -20.62
CA LEU A 318 16.24 8.69 -19.24
C LEU A 318 15.24 7.65 -18.71
N ALA A 319 14.15 7.38 -19.45
CA ALA A 319 13.14 6.40 -19.06
C ALA A 319 13.75 5.01 -18.80
N SER A 320 14.59 4.53 -19.72
CA SER A 320 15.26 3.22 -19.60
C SER A 320 16.21 3.17 -18.38
N ARG A 321 16.95 4.25 -18.13
CA ARG A 321 17.87 4.31 -16.97
C ARG A 321 17.10 4.30 -15.65
N LEU A 322 16.02 5.09 -15.55
CA LEU A 322 15.18 5.11 -14.34
C LEU A 322 14.52 3.75 -14.11
N ALA A 323 13.98 3.13 -15.15
CA ALA A 323 13.36 1.80 -15.09
C ALA A 323 14.35 0.72 -14.62
N GLN A 324 15.57 0.73 -15.14
CA GLN A 324 16.61 -0.22 -14.75
C GLN A 324 17.02 -0.04 -13.28
N ALA A 325 17.34 1.19 -12.87
CA ALA A 325 17.74 1.49 -11.50
C ALA A 325 16.60 1.23 -10.51
N GLY A 326 15.36 1.54 -10.91
CA GLY A 326 14.17 1.24 -10.12
C GLY A 326 13.96 -0.27 -9.91
N ALA A 327 14.16 -1.08 -10.95
CA ALA A 327 14.05 -2.53 -10.85
C ALA A 327 15.14 -3.13 -9.92
N GLU A 328 16.35 -2.60 -9.98
CA GLU A 328 17.45 -2.98 -9.07
C GLU A 328 17.10 -2.63 -7.62
N LEU A 329 16.52 -1.44 -7.40
CA LEU A 329 16.03 -1.02 -6.09
C LEU A 329 14.92 -1.94 -5.57
N ALA A 330 13.97 -2.33 -6.42
CA ALA A 330 12.82 -3.17 -6.03
C ALA A 330 13.20 -4.64 -5.79
N ALA A 331 14.32 -5.13 -6.34
CA ALA A 331 14.71 -6.54 -6.29
C ALA A 331 14.73 -7.18 -4.89
N PRO A 332 15.14 -6.50 -3.80
CA PRO A 332 15.11 -7.07 -2.46
C PRO A 332 13.71 -7.09 -1.81
N TYR A 333 12.70 -6.39 -2.35
CA TYR A 333 11.37 -6.26 -1.76
C TYR A 333 10.45 -7.40 -2.18
N THR A 334 10.84 -8.65 -1.88
CA THR A 334 10.09 -9.86 -2.23
C THR A 334 9.20 -10.35 -1.09
N GLU A 335 8.02 -10.89 -1.43
CA GLU A 335 7.10 -11.48 -0.44
C GLU A 335 7.80 -12.57 0.39
N ALA A 336 8.66 -13.39 -0.22
CA ALA A 336 9.39 -14.45 0.46
C ALA A 336 10.25 -13.90 1.61
N ARG A 337 11.03 -12.83 1.36
CA ARG A 337 11.87 -12.19 2.38
C ARG A 337 11.03 -11.50 3.45
N MET A 338 9.96 -10.82 3.08
CA MET A 338 9.05 -10.20 4.05
C MET A 338 8.45 -11.26 4.97
N VAL A 339 7.91 -12.34 4.42
CA VAL A 339 7.32 -13.44 5.20
C VAL A 339 8.36 -14.06 6.15
N GLU A 340 9.57 -14.34 5.65
CA GLU A 340 10.66 -14.88 6.46
C GLU A 340 11.01 -13.96 7.63
N SER A 341 11.20 -12.66 7.37
CA SER A 341 11.47 -11.67 8.42
C SER A 341 10.38 -11.64 9.50
N TYR A 342 9.10 -11.71 9.11
CA TYR A 342 8.02 -11.79 10.10
C TYR A 342 8.00 -13.10 10.88
N LEU A 343 8.28 -14.24 10.24
CA LEU A 343 8.39 -15.54 10.93
C LEU A 343 9.54 -15.55 11.93
N ASP A 344 10.65 -14.89 11.62
CA ASP A 344 11.77 -14.71 12.55
C ASP A 344 11.36 -13.86 13.76
N VAL A 345 10.63 -12.75 13.54
CA VAL A 345 10.08 -11.95 14.65
C VAL A 345 9.15 -12.79 15.52
N TYR A 346 8.24 -13.57 14.92
CA TYR A 346 7.33 -14.42 15.69
C TYR A 346 8.10 -15.46 16.52
N THR A 347 9.13 -16.07 15.93
CA THR A 347 9.98 -17.07 16.60
C THR A 347 10.73 -16.46 17.78
N ARG A 348 11.34 -15.29 17.60
CA ARG A 348 12.02 -14.54 18.69
C ARG A 348 11.03 -14.15 19.81
N LEU A 349 9.83 -13.70 19.48
CA LEU A 349 8.81 -13.38 20.48
C LEU A 349 8.36 -14.60 21.30
N LEU A 350 8.42 -15.78 20.73
CA LEU A 350 8.11 -17.04 21.41
C LEU A 350 9.29 -17.57 22.26
N GLY A 351 10.48 -16.96 22.15
CA GLY A 351 11.69 -17.40 22.84
C GLY A 351 12.26 -18.70 22.27
N ARG A 352 12.10 -18.89 20.96
CA ARG A 352 12.57 -20.07 20.23
C ARG A 352 13.69 -19.69 19.27
#